data_9153850cd8ec6847852d3f0669a42b1b
#
_entry.id   9153850cd8ec6847852d3f0669a42b1b
#
_cell.length_a   1.000
_cell.length_b   1.000
_cell.length_c   1.000
_cell.angle_alpha   90.00
_cell.angle_beta   90.00
_cell.angle_gamma   90.00
#
_symmetry.space_group_name_H-M   'P 1'
#
loop_
_entity.id
_entity.type
_entity.pdbx_description
1 polymer ?
#
loop_
_entity_poly.entity_id
_entity_poly.type
_entity_poly.pdbx_seq_one_letter_code
_entity_poly.pdbx_strand_id
1 'polypeptide(L)'
;NPERIVLLGHGENSIYLVYHELIRKFQGIDYVPVIADIQDYDRLLQVFEQYKPAIVYHAAAHKHVPMMERNPKEAFKNNIRGTYNVAKAVDEAKVPKMVMISTDKAVNPPNVMGATKRVAELIVTGFNQRSQSTYCAVRFGNVLGSRGSVIPVFERQIAEGGPVTVTDFRMTRYFMTIPEASRLVIHAGAYAKDGEVFILDMGKPVKIYDLAKKM
;
A
#
# COMPACT_ATOMS: atom_id res chain seq x y z
N ASN A 1 4.32 18.24 -11.34
CA ASN A 1 5.45 17.90 -10.46
C ASN A 1 5.15 18.46 -9.06
N PRO A 2 5.30 17.67 -7.99
CA PRO A 2 5.18 18.18 -6.64
C PRO A 2 6.37 19.09 -6.30
N GLU A 3 6.14 20.11 -5.48
CA GLU A 3 7.22 20.95 -4.93
C GLU A 3 7.96 20.22 -3.81
N ARG A 4 7.21 19.44 -3.01
CA ARG A 4 7.73 18.66 -1.87
C ARG A 4 7.14 17.26 -1.83
N ILE A 5 7.95 16.28 -1.42
CA ILE A 5 7.53 14.92 -1.11
C ILE A 5 8.02 14.56 0.30
N VAL A 6 7.09 14.28 1.20
CA VAL A 6 7.39 13.76 2.54
C VAL A 6 7.38 12.24 2.50
N LEU A 7 8.52 11.62 2.81
CA LEU A 7 8.73 10.17 2.82
C LEU A 7 8.58 9.66 4.26
N LEU A 8 7.39 9.19 4.63
CA LEU A 8 7.10 8.76 5.99
C LEU A 8 7.07 7.24 6.11
N GLY A 9 7.76 6.69 7.10
CA GLY A 9 7.73 5.27 7.43
C GLY A 9 8.54 4.94 8.68
N HIS A 10 8.26 3.79 9.31
CA HIS A 10 8.95 3.35 10.52
C HIS A 10 10.33 2.73 10.26
N GLY A 11 10.55 2.20 9.06
CA GLY A 11 11.80 1.54 8.69
C GLY A 11 12.85 2.54 8.21
N GLU A 12 13.75 2.97 9.10
CA GLU A 12 14.84 3.91 8.81
C GLU A 12 15.60 3.55 7.52
N ASN A 13 16.09 2.32 7.41
CA ASN A 13 16.82 1.87 6.22
C ASN A 13 15.99 1.96 4.93
N SER A 14 14.70 1.69 5.00
CA SER A 14 13.81 1.79 3.83
C SER A 14 13.63 3.25 3.39
N ILE A 15 13.45 4.16 4.33
CA ILE A 15 13.35 5.59 4.07
C ILE A 15 14.68 6.12 3.52
N TYR A 16 15.81 5.74 4.12
CA TYR A 16 17.14 6.12 3.67
C TYR A 16 17.38 5.72 2.20
N LEU A 17 17.10 4.46 1.83
CA LEU A 17 17.30 3.96 0.48
C LEU A 17 16.42 4.69 -0.54
N VAL A 18 15.14 4.88 -0.23
CA VAL A 18 14.20 5.61 -1.11
C VAL A 18 14.61 7.07 -1.25
N TYR A 19 14.97 7.73 -0.17
CA TYR A 19 15.44 9.13 -0.18
C TYR A 19 16.65 9.30 -1.09
N HIS A 20 17.70 8.48 -0.93
CA HIS A 20 18.89 8.55 -1.77
C HIS A 20 18.66 8.19 -3.23
N GLU A 21 17.73 7.28 -3.51
CA GLU A 21 17.33 6.99 -4.88
C GLU A 21 16.65 8.19 -5.55
N LEU A 22 15.74 8.85 -4.83
CA LEU A 22 14.98 9.97 -5.36
C LEU A 22 15.84 11.20 -5.62
N ILE A 23 16.68 11.63 -4.68
CA ILE A 23 17.56 12.78 -4.87
C ILE A 23 18.56 12.59 -6.01
N ARG A 24 18.96 11.34 -6.28
CA ARG A 24 19.84 11.00 -7.40
C ARG A 24 19.13 11.04 -8.75
N LYS A 25 17.86 10.53 -8.81
CA LYS A 25 17.13 10.38 -10.06
C LYS A 25 16.31 11.60 -10.46
N PHE A 26 15.80 12.35 -9.49
CA PHE A 26 14.86 13.44 -9.75
C PHE A 26 15.29 14.68 -8.97
N GLN A 27 15.85 15.63 -9.70
CA GLN A 27 16.30 16.91 -9.14
C GLN A 27 15.18 17.96 -9.12
N GLY A 28 15.30 18.96 -8.27
CA GLY A 28 14.37 20.10 -8.22
C GLY A 28 13.10 19.85 -7.39
N ILE A 29 13.04 18.76 -6.61
CA ILE A 29 11.96 18.46 -5.67
C ILE A 29 12.56 18.45 -4.25
N ASP A 30 11.85 19.05 -3.29
CA ASP A 30 12.20 19.00 -1.88
C ASP A 30 11.74 17.63 -1.29
N TYR A 31 12.70 16.77 -0.93
CA TYR A 31 12.44 15.47 -0.33
C TYR A 31 12.68 15.51 1.17
N VAL A 32 11.66 15.24 1.96
CA VAL A 32 11.74 15.27 3.43
C VAL A 32 11.60 13.84 3.97
N PRO A 33 12.69 13.19 4.45
CA PRO A 33 12.60 11.91 5.11
C PRO A 33 12.07 12.06 6.55
N VAL A 34 11.04 11.28 6.91
CA VAL A 34 10.42 11.28 8.23
C VAL A 34 10.34 9.85 8.76
N ILE A 35 10.98 9.60 9.90
CA ILE A 35 10.84 8.32 10.59
C ILE A 35 9.64 8.45 11.54
N ALA A 36 8.59 7.66 11.25
CA ALA A 36 7.38 7.59 12.07
C ALA A 36 6.63 6.29 11.82
N ASP A 37 5.98 5.76 12.86
CA ASP A 37 5.08 4.62 12.75
C ASP A 37 3.63 5.12 12.64
N ILE A 38 2.83 4.49 11.78
CA ILE A 38 1.40 4.82 11.64
C ILE A 38 0.59 4.48 12.90
N GLN A 39 1.15 3.70 13.82
CA GLN A 39 0.55 3.42 15.12
C GLN A 39 0.71 4.59 16.10
N ASP A 40 1.64 5.51 15.85
CA ASP A 40 1.87 6.73 16.63
C ASP A 40 1.06 7.91 16.03
N TYR A 41 -0.14 8.09 16.58
CA TYR A 41 -1.06 9.12 16.13
C TYR A 41 -0.51 10.55 16.33
N ASP A 42 0.08 10.83 17.49
CA ASP A 42 0.55 12.18 17.81
C ASP A 42 1.67 12.60 16.86
N ARG A 43 2.57 11.67 16.53
CA ARG A 43 3.63 11.89 15.54
C ARG A 43 3.07 12.14 14.14
N LEU A 44 2.06 11.39 13.73
CA LEU A 44 1.40 11.61 12.42
C LEU A 44 0.77 12.99 12.34
N LEU A 45 0.02 13.39 13.36
CA LEU A 45 -0.63 14.71 13.42
C LEU A 45 0.42 15.82 13.34
N GLN A 46 1.47 15.75 14.16
CA GLN A 46 2.59 16.72 14.13
C GLN A 46 3.20 16.87 12.72
N VAL A 47 3.42 15.75 12.01
CA VAL A 47 4.00 15.76 10.67
C VAL A 47 3.03 16.41 9.67
N PHE A 48 1.73 16.08 9.72
CA PHE A 48 0.75 16.65 8.80
C PHE A 48 0.51 18.14 9.04
N GLU A 49 0.50 18.60 10.28
CA GLU A 49 0.42 20.02 10.63
C GLU A 49 1.66 20.80 10.18
N GLN A 50 2.86 20.21 10.35
CA GLN A 50 4.13 20.83 9.97
C GLN A 50 4.27 20.99 8.45
N TYR A 51 3.97 19.93 7.69
CA TYR A 51 4.23 19.91 6.24
C TYR A 51 3.01 20.22 5.38
N LYS A 52 1.80 20.20 5.94
CA LYS A 52 0.51 20.52 5.29
C LYS A 52 0.39 19.89 3.89
N PRO A 53 0.49 18.56 3.77
CA PRO A 53 0.46 17.91 2.46
C PRO A 53 -0.89 18.16 1.76
N ALA A 54 -0.87 18.36 0.45
CA ALA A 54 -2.10 18.46 -0.36
C ALA A 54 -2.78 17.08 -0.52
N ILE A 55 -2.02 16.00 -0.43
CA ILE A 55 -2.51 14.64 -0.55
C ILE A 55 -1.64 13.67 0.26
N VAL A 56 -2.27 12.70 0.90
CA VAL A 56 -1.61 11.59 1.60
C VAL A 56 -1.88 10.28 0.86
N TYR A 57 -0.82 9.61 0.41
CA TYR A 57 -0.87 8.25 -0.11
C TYR A 57 -0.51 7.25 1.00
N HIS A 58 -1.49 6.54 1.50
CA HIS A 58 -1.32 5.57 2.58
C HIS A 58 -1.10 4.17 2.02
N ALA A 59 0.17 3.76 1.95
CA ALA A 59 0.60 2.44 1.47
C ALA A 59 1.11 1.51 2.58
N ALA A 60 1.16 1.98 3.83
CA ALA A 60 1.66 1.22 4.96
C ALA A 60 0.67 0.11 5.36
N ALA A 61 1.10 -1.15 5.28
CA ALA A 61 0.33 -2.31 5.72
C ALA A 61 1.23 -3.55 5.86
N HIS A 62 0.85 -4.45 6.75
CA HIS A 62 1.33 -5.83 6.74
C HIS A 62 0.55 -6.62 5.70
N LYS A 63 1.25 -7.21 4.72
CA LYS A 63 0.62 -7.83 3.53
C LYS A 63 0.76 -9.34 3.39
N HIS A 64 1.68 -9.96 4.15
CA HIS A 64 1.96 -11.39 4.03
C HIS A 64 0.91 -12.23 4.78
N VAL A 65 0.05 -12.91 4.03
CA VAL A 65 -1.06 -13.71 4.58
C VAL A 65 -0.60 -14.71 5.64
N PRO A 66 0.39 -15.59 5.40
CA PRO A 66 0.80 -16.57 6.42
C PRO A 66 1.34 -15.95 7.71
N MET A 67 1.98 -14.77 7.60
CA MET A 67 2.49 -14.05 8.77
C MET A 67 1.36 -13.43 9.57
N MET A 68 0.33 -12.90 8.91
CA MET A 68 -0.81 -12.27 9.59
C MET A 68 -1.75 -13.28 10.22
N GLU A 69 -1.89 -14.47 9.64
CA GLU A 69 -2.58 -15.59 10.30
C GLU A 69 -1.94 -15.98 11.66
N ARG A 70 -0.62 -15.93 11.72
CA ARG A 70 0.13 -16.20 12.97
C ARG A 70 0.17 -15.01 13.92
N ASN A 71 -0.06 -13.80 13.43
CA ASN A 71 0.06 -12.55 14.19
C ASN A 71 -1.15 -11.63 13.99
N PRO A 72 -2.39 -12.09 14.31
CA PRO A 72 -3.60 -11.31 14.02
C PRO A 72 -3.68 -9.99 14.80
N LYS A 73 -3.11 -9.94 16.00
CA LYS A 73 -3.04 -8.72 16.81
C LYS A 73 -2.18 -7.63 16.14
N GLU A 74 -1.05 -8.03 15.52
CA GLU A 74 -0.20 -7.08 14.80
C GLU A 74 -0.83 -6.65 13.48
N ALA A 75 -1.54 -7.55 12.79
CA ALA A 75 -2.35 -7.19 11.64
C ALA A 75 -3.42 -6.14 12.00
N PHE A 76 -4.12 -6.31 13.13
CA PHE A 76 -5.08 -5.35 13.65
C PHE A 76 -4.42 -3.99 13.96
N LYS A 77 -3.35 -3.97 14.75
CA LYS A 77 -2.67 -2.75 15.16
C LYS A 77 -2.18 -1.95 13.95
N ASN A 78 -1.50 -2.62 13.02
CA ASN A 78 -0.91 -1.95 11.88
C ASN A 78 -1.97 -1.59 10.81
N ASN A 79 -2.76 -2.57 10.36
CA ASN A 79 -3.63 -2.36 9.20
C ASN A 79 -4.93 -1.63 9.56
N ILE A 80 -5.48 -1.84 10.76
CA ILE A 80 -6.74 -1.23 11.18
C ILE A 80 -6.46 0.04 11.99
N ARG A 81 -5.82 -0.09 13.16
CA ARG A 81 -5.55 1.04 14.04
C ARG A 81 -4.63 2.06 13.38
N GLY A 82 -3.58 1.59 12.68
CA GLY A 82 -2.68 2.47 11.92
C GLY A 82 -3.40 3.24 10.83
N THR A 83 -4.27 2.59 10.03
CA THR A 83 -5.10 3.29 9.03
C THR A 83 -6.06 4.29 9.67
N TYR A 84 -6.68 3.93 10.80
CA TYR A 84 -7.53 4.85 11.56
C TYR A 84 -6.75 6.10 12.02
N ASN A 85 -5.55 5.92 12.56
CA ASN A 85 -4.70 7.02 13.00
C ASN A 85 -4.33 7.95 11.83
N VAL A 86 -3.95 7.37 10.67
CA VAL A 86 -3.64 8.17 9.48
C VAL A 86 -4.88 8.94 9.02
N ALA A 87 -6.04 8.30 8.92
CA ALA A 87 -7.29 8.95 8.51
C ALA A 87 -7.72 10.05 9.49
N LYS A 88 -7.59 9.81 10.80
CA LYS A 88 -7.88 10.78 11.83
C LYS A 88 -6.92 11.98 11.77
N ALA A 89 -5.63 11.76 11.59
CA ALA A 89 -4.64 12.83 11.47
C ALA A 89 -4.86 13.66 10.18
N VAL A 90 -5.26 13.03 9.08
CA VAL A 90 -5.68 13.71 7.83
C VAL A 90 -6.85 14.65 8.10
N ASP A 91 -7.89 14.18 8.81
CA ASP A 91 -9.06 14.95 9.17
C ASP A 91 -8.73 16.17 10.06
N GLU A 92 -8.00 15.92 11.15
CA GLU A 92 -7.65 16.96 12.12
C GLU A 92 -6.68 18.01 11.55
N ALA A 93 -5.67 17.58 10.78
CA ALA A 93 -4.75 18.50 10.09
C ALA A 93 -5.37 19.14 8.83
N LYS A 94 -6.62 18.83 8.50
CA LYS A 94 -7.35 19.34 7.32
C LYS A 94 -6.61 19.11 6.01
N VAL A 95 -5.98 17.94 5.88
CA VAL A 95 -5.34 17.54 4.63
C VAL A 95 -6.43 17.30 3.58
N PRO A 96 -6.37 17.93 2.40
CA PRO A 96 -7.49 17.89 1.45
C PRO A 96 -7.87 16.50 0.97
N LYS A 97 -6.90 15.57 0.87
CA LYS A 97 -7.15 14.26 0.26
C LYS A 97 -6.30 13.13 0.85
N MET A 98 -6.91 11.94 1.01
CA MET A 98 -6.23 10.70 1.36
C MET A 98 -6.58 9.58 0.36
N VAL A 99 -5.56 8.90 -0.16
CA VAL A 99 -5.68 7.71 -1.02
C VAL A 99 -5.09 6.52 -0.30
N MET A 100 -5.91 5.53 0.02
CA MET A 100 -5.45 4.29 0.66
C MET A 100 -5.19 3.20 -0.38
N ILE A 101 -4.02 2.59 -0.33
CA ILE A 101 -3.70 1.39 -1.11
C ILE A 101 -4.41 0.19 -0.47
N SER A 102 -5.29 -0.46 -1.23
CA SER A 102 -5.96 -1.70 -0.84
C SER A 102 -5.57 -2.87 -1.75
N THR A 103 -6.34 -3.94 -1.74
CA THR A 103 -6.00 -5.20 -2.40
C THR A 103 -7.27 -5.94 -2.84
N ASP A 104 -7.14 -6.80 -3.88
CA ASP A 104 -8.14 -7.79 -4.27
C ASP A 104 -8.56 -8.71 -3.12
N LYS A 105 -7.66 -8.97 -2.17
CA LYS A 105 -7.89 -9.84 -0.99
C LYS A 105 -8.82 -9.23 0.06
N ALA A 106 -9.18 -7.94 -0.08
CA ALA A 106 -10.22 -7.29 0.73
C ALA A 106 -11.65 -7.60 0.26
N VAL A 107 -11.80 -8.28 -0.89
CA VAL A 107 -13.10 -8.73 -1.42
C VAL A 107 -13.42 -10.11 -0.81
N ASN A 108 -14.53 -10.23 -0.07
CA ASN A 108 -14.92 -11.46 0.63
C ASN A 108 -13.72 -12.15 1.31
N PRO A 109 -13.06 -11.51 2.26
CA PRO A 109 -11.73 -11.89 2.72
C PRO A 109 -11.74 -13.23 3.47
N PRO A 110 -11.03 -14.26 2.97
CA PRO A 110 -10.97 -15.58 3.63
C PRO A 110 -9.83 -15.64 4.68
N ASN A 111 -9.10 -14.57 4.92
CA ASN A 111 -7.93 -14.54 5.78
C ASN A 111 -7.81 -13.23 6.56
N VAL A 112 -7.03 -13.26 7.64
CA VAL A 112 -6.83 -12.12 8.56
C VAL A 112 -6.32 -10.87 7.82
N MET A 113 -5.33 -11.02 6.94
CA MET A 113 -4.77 -9.88 6.21
C MET A 113 -5.85 -9.21 5.33
N GLY A 114 -6.59 -9.98 4.56
CA GLY A 114 -7.69 -9.46 3.74
C GLY A 114 -8.80 -8.81 4.58
N ALA A 115 -9.19 -9.44 5.69
CA ALA A 115 -10.17 -8.91 6.63
C ALA A 115 -9.73 -7.56 7.22
N THR A 116 -8.47 -7.44 7.64
CA THR A 116 -7.94 -6.16 8.16
C THR A 116 -7.90 -5.07 7.09
N LYS A 117 -7.60 -5.41 5.84
CA LYS A 117 -7.64 -4.45 4.72
C LYS A 117 -9.08 -4.04 4.39
N ARG A 118 -10.05 -4.96 4.51
CA ARG A 118 -11.47 -4.63 4.33
C ARG A 118 -11.97 -3.67 5.41
N VAL A 119 -11.61 -3.89 6.67
CA VAL A 119 -11.93 -2.95 7.76
C VAL A 119 -11.27 -1.59 7.52
N ALA A 120 -10.03 -1.57 7.06
CA ALA A 120 -9.33 -0.33 6.71
C ALA A 120 -10.07 0.47 5.60
N GLU A 121 -10.63 -0.20 4.59
CA GLU A 121 -11.49 0.44 3.58
C GLU A 121 -12.74 1.07 4.21
N LEU A 122 -13.41 0.34 5.12
CA LEU A 122 -14.60 0.86 5.83
C LEU A 122 -14.25 2.09 6.68
N ILE A 123 -13.07 2.13 7.32
CA ILE A 123 -12.58 3.30 8.04
C ILE A 123 -12.44 4.48 7.09
N VAL A 124 -11.76 4.30 5.97
CA VAL A 124 -11.50 5.36 4.97
C VAL A 124 -12.80 5.91 4.40
N THR A 125 -13.72 5.04 3.98
CA THR A 125 -15.03 5.46 3.47
C THR A 125 -15.90 6.11 4.56
N GLY A 126 -15.80 5.64 5.82
CA GLY A 126 -16.50 6.24 6.96
C GLY A 126 -16.00 7.66 7.30
N PHE A 127 -14.69 7.90 7.16
CA PHE A 127 -14.13 9.26 7.31
C PHE A 127 -14.64 10.20 6.22
N ASN A 128 -14.75 9.75 4.96
CA ASN A 128 -15.25 10.56 3.86
C ASN A 128 -16.67 11.11 4.14
N GLN A 129 -17.52 10.36 4.83
CA GLN A 129 -18.90 10.77 5.13
C GLN A 129 -19.00 11.90 6.15
N ARG A 130 -17.98 12.13 6.97
CA ARG A 130 -18.02 13.07 8.10
C ARG A 130 -16.95 14.17 8.06
N SER A 131 -15.94 14.01 7.20
CA SER A 131 -14.82 14.92 7.04
C SER A 131 -15.05 15.89 5.88
N GLN A 132 -14.35 17.02 5.91
CA GLN A 132 -14.24 17.91 4.76
C GLN A 132 -13.17 17.45 3.76
N SER A 133 -12.32 16.50 4.16
CA SER A 133 -11.30 15.89 3.31
C SER A 133 -11.92 14.79 2.44
N THR A 134 -11.39 14.60 1.24
CA THR A 134 -11.78 13.49 0.36
C THR A 134 -10.95 12.26 0.66
N TYR A 135 -11.61 11.13 0.88
CA TYR A 135 -10.95 9.83 1.11
C TYR A 135 -11.34 8.86 0.01
N CYS A 136 -10.38 8.07 -0.46
CA CYS A 136 -10.66 6.96 -1.36
C CYS A 136 -9.73 5.77 -1.09
N ALA A 137 -10.12 4.59 -1.56
CA ALA A 137 -9.29 3.41 -1.56
C ALA A 137 -9.08 2.88 -2.99
N VAL A 138 -7.95 2.24 -3.26
CA VAL A 138 -7.62 1.68 -4.56
C VAL A 138 -7.26 0.21 -4.39
N ARG A 139 -8.04 -0.68 -5.02
CA ARG A 139 -7.85 -2.13 -5.03
C ARG A 139 -7.11 -2.56 -6.28
N PHE A 140 -6.08 -3.37 -6.10
CA PHE A 140 -5.42 -4.11 -7.17
C PHE A 140 -4.86 -5.43 -6.64
N GLY A 141 -4.48 -6.33 -7.54
CA GLY A 141 -3.92 -7.64 -7.21
C GLY A 141 -2.42 -7.60 -6.98
N ASN A 142 -1.69 -8.57 -7.56
CA ASN A 142 -0.26 -8.66 -7.34
C ASN A 142 0.52 -7.66 -8.21
N VAL A 143 1.59 -7.11 -7.64
CA VAL A 143 2.48 -6.21 -8.37
C VAL A 143 3.81 -6.93 -8.60
N LEU A 144 4.23 -6.99 -9.88
CA LEU A 144 5.46 -7.66 -10.31
C LEU A 144 6.69 -7.03 -9.65
N GLY A 145 7.61 -7.85 -9.17
CA GLY A 145 8.85 -7.40 -8.54
C GLY A 145 8.68 -6.78 -7.15
N SER A 146 7.47 -6.81 -6.55
CA SER A 146 7.26 -6.33 -5.18
C SER A 146 7.99 -7.24 -4.17
N ARG A 147 8.54 -6.65 -3.11
CA ARG A 147 9.30 -7.38 -2.06
C ARG A 147 8.50 -8.54 -1.49
N GLY A 148 9.11 -9.76 -1.49
CA GLY A 148 8.49 -10.99 -1.01
C GLY A 148 7.31 -11.48 -1.86
N SER A 149 7.18 -11.03 -3.12
CA SER A 149 6.22 -11.59 -4.08
C SER A 149 6.75 -12.88 -4.70
N VAL A 150 5.90 -13.57 -5.47
CA VAL A 150 6.19 -14.89 -6.03
C VAL A 150 7.41 -14.90 -6.96
N ILE A 151 7.61 -13.86 -7.78
CA ILE A 151 8.74 -13.80 -8.73
C ILE A 151 10.10 -13.80 -8.02
N PRO A 152 10.40 -12.86 -7.09
CA PRO A 152 11.66 -12.91 -6.33
C PRO A 152 11.88 -14.21 -5.55
N VAL A 153 10.79 -14.87 -5.12
CA VAL A 153 10.91 -16.19 -4.45
C VAL A 153 11.35 -17.25 -5.46
N PHE A 154 10.74 -17.29 -6.64
CA PHE A 154 11.11 -18.24 -7.69
C PHE A 154 12.55 -18.00 -8.19
N GLU A 155 12.92 -16.74 -8.47
CA GLU A 155 14.29 -16.37 -8.87
C GLU A 155 15.33 -16.88 -7.87
N ARG A 156 15.08 -16.69 -6.57
CA ARG A 156 15.98 -17.20 -5.52
C ARG A 156 16.03 -18.74 -5.51
N GLN A 157 14.87 -19.43 -5.58
CA GLN A 157 14.82 -20.88 -5.61
C GLN A 157 15.56 -21.45 -6.84
N ILE A 158 15.43 -20.82 -7.99
CA ILE A 158 16.17 -21.22 -9.21
C ILE A 158 17.68 -21.00 -9.02
N ALA A 159 18.08 -19.85 -8.47
CA ALA A 159 19.51 -19.56 -8.21
C ALA A 159 20.13 -20.52 -7.19
N GLU A 160 19.33 -21.07 -6.25
CA GLU A 160 19.75 -22.08 -5.27
C GLU A 160 19.71 -23.51 -5.83
N GLY A 161 19.35 -23.71 -7.11
CA GLY A 161 19.32 -25.04 -7.77
C GLY A 161 17.96 -25.75 -7.66
N GLY A 162 16.92 -25.07 -7.20
CA GLY A 162 15.56 -25.61 -7.08
C GLY A 162 15.32 -26.50 -5.86
N PRO A 163 14.17 -27.13 -5.77
CA PRO A 163 13.01 -27.02 -6.66
C PRO A 163 12.23 -25.71 -6.50
N VAL A 164 11.54 -25.27 -7.55
CA VAL A 164 10.55 -24.19 -7.46
C VAL A 164 9.26 -24.72 -6.83
N THR A 165 8.77 -24.04 -5.78
CA THR A 165 7.61 -24.49 -5.02
C THR A 165 6.34 -23.73 -5.41
N VAL A 166 5.30 -24.46 -5.82
CA VAL A 166 3.97 -23.90 -6.13
C VAL A 166 2.96 -24.48 -5.15
N THR A 167 2.21 -23.62 -4.48
CA THR A 167 1.25 -24.02 -3.43
C THR A 167 0.08 -24.84 -3.98
N ASP A 168 -0.45 -24.46 -5.15
CA ASP A 168 -1.57 -25.16 -5.83
C ASP A 168 -1.48 -24.90 -7.33
N PHE A 169 -1.59 -25.93 -8.15
CA PHE A 169 -1.52 -25.84 -9.62
C PHE A 169 -2.69 -25.04 -10.25
N ARG A 170 -3.81 -24.91 -9.52
CA ARG A 170 -5.00 -24.17 -9.96
C ARG A 170 -4.90 -22.67 -9.66
N MET A 171 -3.91 -22.25 -8.86
CA MET A 171 -3.79 -20.90 -8.39
C MET A 171 -3.56 -19.91 -9.54
N THR A 172 -4.43 -18.94 -9.63
CA THR A 172 -4.32 -17.81 -10.56
C THR A 172 -4.14 -16.50 -9.80
N ARG A 173 -3.47 -15.52 -10.40
CA ARG A 173 -3.31 -14.17 -9.87
C ARG A 173 -3.36 -13.16 -11.00
N TYR A 174 -3.89 -11.99 -10.68
CA TYR A 174 -3.72 -10.82 -11.53
C TYR A 174 -2.37 -10.17 -11.25
N PHE A 175 -1.72 -9.70 -12.29
CA PHE A 175 -0.43 -9.02 -12.19
C PHE A 175 -0.45 -7.67 -12.89
N MET A 176 0.30 -6.73 -12.32
CA MET A 176 0.50 -5.38 -12.81
C MET A 176 1.94 -4.97 -12.52
N THR A 177 2.52 -4.09 -13.31
CA THR A 177 3.84 -3.52 -13.00
C THR A 177 3.75 -2.43 -11.93
N ILE A 178 4.85 -2.17 -11.20
CA ILE A 178 4.91 -1.08 -10.21
C ILE A 178 4.60 0.28 -10.84
N PRO A 179 5.21 0.67 -11.99
CA PRO A 179 4.90 1.95 -12.62
C PRO A 179 3.44 2.09 -13.04
N GLU A 180 2.83 1.04 -13.56
CA GLU A 180 1.42 1.01 -13.95
C GLU A 180 0.52 1.19 -12.73
N ALA A 181 0.70 0.39 -11.68
CA ALA A 181 -0.06 0.52 -10.43
C ALA A 181 0.07 1.94 -9.84
N SER A 182 1.29 2.48 -9.78
CA SER A 182 1.54 3.80 -9.22
C SER A 182 0.84 4.91 -10.00
N ARG A 183 0.88 4.87 -11.35
CA ARG A 183 0.17 5.84 -12.19
C ARG A 183 -1.33 5.78 -11.96
N LEU A 184 -1.92 4.58 -11.93
CA LEU A 184 -3.36 4.41 -11.73
C LEU A 184 -3.80 4.84 -10.33
N VAL A 185 -2.97 4.63 -9.30
CA VAL A 185 -3.23 5.15 -7.94
C VAL A 185 -3.24 6.68 -7.92
N ILE A 186 -2.30 7.33 -8.62
CA ILE A 186 -2.27 8.80 -8.74
C ILE A 186 -3.53 9.29 -9.48
N HIS A 187 -3.93 8.63 -10.56
CA HIS A 187 -5.17 8.95 -11.29
C HIS A 187 -6.41 8.77 -10.41
N ALA A 188 -6.52 7.67 -9.67
CA ALA A 188 -7.61 7.47 -8.72
C ALA A 188 -7.68 8.61 -7.69
N GLY A 189 -6.53 9.04 -7.15
CA GLY A 189 -6.46 10.21 -6.28
C GLY A 189 -6.94 11.50 -6.94
N ALA A 190 -6.68 11.69 -8.23
CA ALA A 190 -7.18 12.85 -8.97
C ALA A 190 -8.70 12.81 -9.19
N TYR A 191 -9.27 11.63 -9.46
CA TYR A 191 -10.70 11.44 -9.73
C TYR A 191 -11.57 11.33 -8.48
N ALA A 192 -11.00 10.99 -7.33
CA ALA A 192 -11.74 10.77 -6.09
C ALA A 192 -12.50 12.01 -5.65
N LYS A 193 -13.81 11.83 -5.31
CA LYS A 193 -14.76 12.86 -4.87
C LYS A 193 -15.55 12.44 -3.62
N ASP A 194 -16.09 11.21 -3.58
CA ASP A 194 -17.13 10.80 -2.64
C ASP A 194 -16.84 9.49 -1.89
N GLY A 195 -15.61 9.19 -1.59
CA GLY A 195 -15.23 8.00 -0.81
C GLY A 195 -15.23 6.71 -1.62
N GLU A 196 -14.91 6.79 -2.89
CA GLU A 196 -14.92 5.67 -3.82
C GLU A 196 -13.88 4.62 -3.47
N VAL A 197 -14.20 3.38 -3.79
CA VAL A 197 -13.24 2.28 -3.85
C VAL A 197 -12.97 1.96 -5.32
N PHE A 198 -11.87 2.48 -5.85
CA PHE A 198 -11.44 2.21 -7.23
C PHE A 198 -10.91 0.79 -7.35
N ILE A 199 -11.29 0.11 -8.43
CA ILE A 199 -10.77 -1.21 -8.78
C ILE A 199 -9.97 -1.04 -10.07
N LEU A 200 -8.66 -1.36 -10.02
CA LEU A 200 -7.82 -1.26 -11.21
C LEU A 200 -8.07 -2.44 -12.14
N ASP A 201 -8.20 -2.17 -13.44
CA ASP A 201 -8.25 -3.22 -14.45
C ASP A 201 -6.85 -3.85 -14.58
N MET A 202 -6.77 -5.12 -14.30
CA MET A 202 -5.51 -5.89 -14.33
C MET A 202 -5.47 -6.90 -15.49
N GLY A 203 -6.41 -6.80 -16.43
CA GLY A 203 -6.49 -7.69 -17.58
C GLY A 203 -6.82 -9.14 -17.20
N LYS A 204 -6.09 -10.11 -17.78
CA LYS A 204 -6.36 -11.55 -17.58
C LYS A 204 -5.56 -12.13 -16.41
N PRO A 205 -6.16 -13.06 -15.63
CA PRO A 205 -5.43 -13.76 -14.57
C PRO A 205 -4.39 -14.72 -15.17
N VAL A 206 -3.24 -14.82 -14.51
CA VAL A 206 -2.13 -15.69 -14.86
C VAL A 206 -2.06 -16.87 -13.90
N LYS A 207 -1.91 -18.10 -14.42
CA LYS A 207 -1.65 -19.27 -13.59
C LYS A 207 -0.24 -19.22 -13.04
N ILE A 208 -0.09 -19.38 -11.72
CA ILE A 208 1.22 -19.34 -11.05
C ILE A 208 2.12 -20.50 -11.52
N TYR A 209 1.51 -21.65 -11.78
CA TYR A 209 2.24 -22.81 -12.32
C TYR A 209 2.83 -22.53 -13.71
N ASP A 210 2.07 -21.89 -14.59
CA ASP A 210 2.56 -21.53 -15.93
C ASP A 210 3.66 -20.47 -15.88
N LEU A 211 3.58 -19.57 -14.90
CA LEU A 211 4.65 -18.60 -14.62
C LEU A 211 5.93 -19.31 -14.16
N ALA A 212 5.82 -20.25 -13.20
CA ALA A 212 6.94 -21.01 -12.69
C ALA A 212 7.66 -21.82 -13.78
N LYS A 213 6.90 -22.37 -14.76
CA LYS A 213 7.48 -23.09 -15.90
C LYS A 213 8.25 -22.22 -16.88
N LYS A 214 7.90 -20.93 -16.97
CA LYS A 214 8.53 -19.99 -17.90
C LYS A 214 9.80 -19.36 -17.35
N MET A 215 9.99 -19.43 -16.04
CA MET A 215 11.17 -18.92 -15.34
C MET A 215 12.27 -19.98 -15.28
#